data_1ec864997f0394ebd34005dcd9da43b6
#
_entry.id   1ec864997f0394ebd34005dcd9da43b6
#
_cell.length_a   1.000
_cell.length_b   1.000
_cell.length_c   1.000
_cell.angle_alpha   90.00
_cell.angle_beta   90.00
_cell.angle_gamma   90.00
#
_symmetry.space_group_name_H-M   'P 1'
#
loop_
_entity.id
_entity.type
_entity.pdbx_description
1 polymer ?
#
loop_
_entity_poly.entity_id
_entity_poly.type
_entity_poly.pdbx_seq_one_letter_code
_entity_poly.pdbx_strand_id
1 'polypeptide(L)'
;MGSKLCMKRLMRDRQRYDELDSEGLGIYCHFSDENMMNVKAMVIGPEETPYEGGFYFFDINFSNQYPLVPPKVNFCTLNSNVRFNPNLYKCGKVCLSILGTWSGPGWTTTMNLITILIDLQSLMNDNPIQNEPGYEKRYWKKDEIAASYRTLVSYYNLCVAQFQMMDMTPPGFECFKEVMERRFLKNEIFYKRWRDFMMPLEGQHFTNRYAGMGTIIHSNHWSSMIDDRLEQLRFKYPLCEDKQQDTLELGGAKEDVNPEKDTEEPDTKTVSEVKPNTRKSPKEQAKLYEIGFTKAGEDGKLWVVKGYKSGMRRWVRPKS
;
A
#
# COMPACT_ATOMS: atom_id res chain seq x y z
N MET A 1 -5.59 21.50 23.47
CA MET A 1 -4.50 20.62 23.96
C MET A 1 -5.07 19.23 24.23
N GLY A 2 -4.45 18.16 23.71
CA GLY A 2 -4.84 16.79 23.99
C GLY A 2 -4.61 16.41 25.47
N SER A 3 -5.35 15.40 25.97
CA SER A 3 -5.06 14.84 27.28
C SER A 3 -3.66 14.24 27.32
N LYS A 4 -3.00 14.18 28.50
CA LYS A 4 -1.67 13.53 28.63
C LYS A 4 -1.65 12.11 28.06
N LEU A 5 -2.74 11.36 28.24
CA LEU A 5 -2.87 9.99 27.71
C LEU A 5 -2.90 10.00 26.17
N CYS A 6 -3.71 10.85 25.57
CA CYS A 6 -3.82 11.01 24.13
C CYS A 6 -2.47 11.39 23.51
N MET A 7 -1.80 12.41 24.04
CA MET A 7 -0.50 12.85 23.51
C MET A 7 0.59 11.77 23.64
N LYS A 8 0.66 11.08 24.78
CA LYS A 8 1.60 9.96 24.95
C LYS A 8 1.33 8.82 23.95
N ARG A 9 0.05 8.57 23.65
CA ARG A 9 -0.33 7.56 22.67
C ARG A 9 0.05 8.00 21.26
N LEU A 10 -0.26 9.23 20.84
CA LEU A 10 0.08 9.76 19.53
C LEU A 10 1.59 9.77 19.27
N MET A 11 2.40 10.14 20.29
CA MET A 11 3.86 10.03 20.17
C MET A 11 4.33 8.60 19.90
N ARG A 12 3.71 7.60 20.55
CA ARG A 12 4.02 6.18 20.28
C ARG A 12 3.57 5.73 18.89
N ASP A 13 2.40 6.21 18.45
CA ASP A 13 1.89 5.88 17.12
C ASP A 13 2.76 6.51 16.04
N ARG A 14 3.27 7.74 16.23
CA ARG A 14 4.26 8.38 15.38
C ARG A 14 5.56 7.57 15.33
N GLN A 15 6.12 7.22 16.50
CA GLN A 15 7.35 6.42 16.57
C GLN A 15 7.20 5.08 15.83
N ARG A 16 6.07 4.38 16.01
CA ARG A 16 5.80 3.14 15.26
C ARG A 16 5.69 3.36 13.76
N TYR A 17 5.14 4.50 13.35
CA TYR A 17 5.10 4.88 11.93
C TYR A 17 6.50 5.17 11.39
N ASP A 18 7.35 5.87 12.15
CA ASP A 18 8.73 6.18 11.74
C ASP A 18 9.59 4.90 11.57
N GLU A 19 9.23 3.81 12.27
CA GLU A 19 9.85 2.48 12.15
C GLU A 19 9.26 1.64 10.99
N LEU A 20 8.21 2.12 10.31
CA LEU A 20 7.50 1.40 9.26
C LEU A 20 8.21 1.56 7.91
N ASP A 21 8.25 0.50 7.10
CA ASP A 21 8.60 0.62 5.68
C ASP A 21 7.45 1.27 4.89
N SER A 22 7.36 2.59 5.01
CA SER A 22 6.30 3.39 4.37
C SER A 22 6.35 3.27 2.84
N GLU A 23 7.54 3.17 2.25
CA GLU A 23 7.71 3.02 0.81
C GLU A 23 7.24 1.64 0.35
N GLY A 24 7.66 0.57 1.00
CA GLY A 24 7.26 -0.79 0.65
C GLY A 24 5.77 -1.06 0.85
N LEU A 25 5.15 -0.44 1.86
CA LEU A 25 3.71 -0.57 2.12
C LEU A 25 2.85 0.40 1.31
N GLY A 26 3.45 1.47 0.77
CA GLY A 26 2.69 2.53 0.09
C GLY A 26 1.79 3.33 1.03
N ILE A 27 2.21 3.53 2.29
CA ILE A 27 1.46 4.26 3.31
C ILE A 27 2.31 5.42 3.81
N TYR A 28 1.82 6.64 3.63
CA TYR A 28 2.53 7.87 3.99
C TYR A 28 1.71 8.71 4.94
N CYS A 29 2.34 9.23 6.01
CA CYS A 29 1.71 10.11 6.98
C CYS A 29 2.50 11.41 7.14
N HIS A 30 1.77 12.51 7.27
CA HIS A 30 2.30 13.80 7.68
C HIS A 30 1.66 14.19 9.02
N PHE A 31 2.52 14.35 10.01
CA PHE A 31 2.15 14.82 11.35
C PHE A 31 2.45 16.32 11.42
N SER A 32 1.41 17.14 11.63
CA SER A 32 1.61 18.58 11.80
C SER A 32 2.30 18.88 13.13
N ASP A 33 3.36 19.68 13.10
CA ASP A 33 4.02 20.14 14.32
C ASP A 33 3.14 21.12 15.12
N GLU A 34 2.20 21.81 14.46
CA GLU A 34 1.26 22.72 15.09
C GLU A 34 0.12 21.97 15.79
N ASN A 35 -0.30 20.84 15.24
CA ASN A 35 -1.42 20.05 15.77
C ASN A 35 -1.23 18.55 15.58
N MET A 36 -0.56 17.90 16.52
CA MET A 36 -0.36 16.44 16.53
C MET A 36 -1.66 15.61 16.55
N MET A 37 -2.82 16.24 16.82
CA MET A 37 -4.12 15.57 16.80
C MET A 37 -4.71 15.48 15.40
N ASN A 38 -4.09 16.08 14.39
CA ASN A 38 -4.46 15.95 12.98
C ASN A 38 -3.31 15.30 12.21
N VAL A 39 -3.58 14.21 11.53
CA VAL A 39 -2.64 13.50 10.65
C VAL A 39 -3.23 13.46 9.26
N LYS A 40 -2.45 13.93 8.28
CA LYS A 40 -2.74 13.73 6.86
C LYS A 40 -2.08 12.43 6.43
N ALA A 41 -2.85 11.56 5.80
CA ALA A 41 -2.33 10.29 5.30
C ALA A 41 -2.62 10.12 3.81
N MET A 42 -1.67 9.51 3.13
CA MET A 42 -1.81 9.07 1.74
C MET A 42 -1.56 7.56 1.69
N VAL A 43 -2.52 6.83 1.12
CA VAL A 43 -2.42 5.40 0.88
C VAL A 43 -2.35 5.17 -0.62
N ILE A 44 -1.31 4.47 -1.07
CA ILE A 44 -1.17 4.05 -2.46
C ILE A 44 -2.05 2.84 -2.72
N GLY A 45 -2.81 2.88 -3.79
CA GLY A 45 -3.63 1.75 -4.21
C GLY A 45 -2.80 0.52 -4.51
N PRO A 46 -3.15 -0.67 -3.95
CA PRO A 46 -2.34 -1.88 -4.08
C PRO A 46 -2.23 -2.39 -5.52
N GLU A 47 -1.10 -3.02 -5.82
CA GLU A 47 -0.84 -3.68 -7.11
C GLU A 47 -1.92 -4.72 -7.46
N GLU A 48 -2.16 -4.94 -8.76
CA GLU A 48 -3.11 -5.91 -9.31
C GLU A 48 -4.58 -5.63 -8.94
N THR A 49 -4.88 -4.47 -8.37
CA THR A 49 -6.25 -4.01 -8.07
C THR A 49 -6.67 -2.87 -9.03
N PRO A 50 -7.97 -2.55 -9.13
CA PRO A 50 -8.41 -1.37 -9.88
C PRO A 50 -7.94 -0.03 -9.29
N TYR A 51 -7.30 -0.06 -8.13
CA TYR A 51 -6.75 1.11 -7.42
C TYR A 51 -5.26 1.31 -7.63
N GLU A 52 -4.59 0.39 -8.31
CA GLU A 52 -3.13 0.35 -8.41
C GLU A 52 -2.50 1.70 -8.73
N GLY A 53 -1.53 2.10 -7.91
CA GLY A 53 -0.77 3.33 -8.06
C GLY A 53 -1.55 4.62 -7.82
N GLY A 54 -2.84 4.57 -7.49
CA GLY A 54 -3.66 5.74 -7.15
C GLY A 54 -3.29 6.33 -5.79
N PHE A 55 -3.46 7.63 -5.63
CA PHE A 55 -3.16 8.40 -4.43
C PHE A 55 -4.46 8.68 -3.65
N TYR A 56 -4.65 7.97 -2.55
CA TYR A 56 -5.86 8.03 -1.74
C TYR A 56 -5.59 8.76 -0.44
N PHE A 57 -6.16 9.95 -0.29
CA PHE A 57 -5.92 10.85 0.84
C PHE A 57 -6.95 10.67 1.94
N PHE A 58 -6.47 10.74 3.18
CA PHE A 58 -7.29 10.63 4.38
C PHE A 58 -6.88 11.70 5.40
N ASP A 59 -7.88 12.45 5.91
CA ASP A 59 -7.71 13.39 7.01
C ASP A 59 -8.15 12.70 8.31
N ILE A 60 -7.20 12.51 9.23
CA ILE A 60 -7.38 11.73 10.44
C ILE A 60 -7.32 12.66 11.64
N ASN A 61 -8.43 12.78 12.36
CA ASN A 61 -8.59 13.68 13.49
C ASN A 61 -8.78 12.92 14.79
N PHE A 62 -7.82 13.03 15.70
CA PHE A 62 -7.85 12.41 17.01
C PHE A 62 -8.56 13.32 18.02
N SER A 63 -9.35 12.73 18.92
CA SER A 63 -9.99 13.43 20.02
C SER A 63 -9.15 13.31 21.30
N ASN A 64 -9.46 14.14 22.31
CA ASN A 64 -8.84 14.04 23.64
C ASN A 64 -9.08 12.67 24.33
N GLN A 65 -10.05 11.91 23.85
CA GLN A 65 -10.40 10.58 24.38
C GLN A 65 -9.62 9.44 23.71
N TYR A 66 -8.79 9.72 22.68
CA TYR A 66 -7.94 8.71 22.08
C TYR A 66 -6.91 8.18 23.11
N PRO A 67 -6.67 6.87 23.19
CA PRO A 67 -7.16 5.75 22.39
C PRO A 67 -8.44 5.07 22.90
N LEU A 68 -9.19 5.65 23.82
CA LEU A 68 -10.45 5.07 24.33
C LEU A 68 -11.54 5.08 23.25
N VAL A 69 -11.52 6.07 22.38
CA VAL A 69 -12.37 6.16 21.18
C VAL A 69 -11.51 6.25 19.94
N PRO A 70 -12.00 5.76 18.78
CA PRO A 70 -11.28 5.86 17.51
C PRO A 70 -11.18 7.33 17.07
N PRO A 71 -10.22 7.67 16.17
CA PRO A 71 -10.23 8.97 15.51
C PRO A 71 -11.37 9.08 14.48
N LYS A 72 -11.66 10.31 14.08
CA LYS A 72 -12.51 10.59 12.91
C LYS A 72 -11.63 10.55 11.66
N VAL A 73 -12.09 9.83 10.64
CA VAL A 73 -11.38 9.71 9.36
C VAL A 73 -12.27 10.22 8.25
N ASN A 74 -11.75 11.14 7.44
CA ASN A 74 -12.40 11.64 6.25
C ASN A 74 -11.58 11.26 5.01
N PHE A 75 -12.25 10.75 3.99
CA PHE A 75 -11.68 10.48 2.68
C PHE A 75 -11.61 11.78 1.88
N CYS A 76 -10.46 12.09 1.29
CA CYS A 76 -10.19 13.39 0.64
C CYS A 76 -9.86 13.29 -0.86
N THR A 77 -9.67 12.10 -1.43
CA THR A 77 -9.59 11.91 -2.89
C THR A 77 -10.99 11.96 -3.49
N LEU A 78 -11.55 13.16 -3.56
CA LEU A 78 -12.97 13.37 -3.91
C LEU A 78 -13.13 13.85 -5.35
N ASN A 79 -14.15 13.29 -6.00
CA ASN A 79 -14.67 13.76 -7.27
C ASN A 79 -16.18 13.41 -7.35
N SER A 80 -17.01 14.30 -7.87
CA SER A 80 -18.46 14.11 -7.95
C SER A 80 -18.89 12.90 -8.79
N ASN A 81 -18.03 12.48 -9.74
CA ASN A 81 -18.36 11.43 -10.70
C ASN A 81 -17.98 10.03 -10.22
N VAL A 82 -17.13 9.91 -9.17
CA VAL A 82 -16.63 8.59 -8.75
C VAL A 82 -16.91 8.29 -7.28
N ARG A 83 -17.38 7.07 -7.01
CA ARG A 83 -17.37 6.42 -5.71
C ARG A 83 -16.36 5.29 -5.79
N PHE A 84 -15.14 5.55 -5.33
CA PHE A 84 -14.02 4.62 -5.47
C PHE A 84 -14.25 3.27 -4.78
N ASN A 85 -14.97 3.28 -3.65
CA ASN A 85 -15.24 2.07 -2.89
C ASN A 85 -16.61 2.18 -2.22
N PRO A 86 -17.35 1.06 -2.01
CA PRO A 86 -18.57 1.06 -1.22
C PRO A 86 -18.41 1.71 0.16
N ASN A 87 -17.22 1.59 0.77
CA ASN A 87 -16.91 2.13 2.08
C ASN A 87 -16.36 3.57 2.04
N LEU A 88 -16.01 4.10 0.85
CA LEU A 88 -15.47 5.45 0.64
C LEU A 88 -16.50 6.29 -0.12
N TYR A 89 -17.24 7.12 0.59
CA TYR A 89 -18.35 7.88 0.03
C TYR A 89 -17.88 9.17 -0.67
N LYS A 90 -18.62 9.62 -1.68
CA LYS A 90 -18.36 10.88 -2.41
C LYS A 90 -18.35 12.12 -1.50
N CYS A 91 -19.00 12.07 -0.35
CA CYS A 91 -19.01 13.15 0.65
C CYS A 91 -17.83 13.09 1.64
N GLY A 92 -16.90 12.15 1.46
CA GLY A 92 -15.74 11.97 2.34
C GLY A 92 -15.97 11.03 3.53
N LYS A 93 -17.21 10.53 3.73
CA LYS A 93 -17.48 9.56 4.81
C LYS A 93 -16.73 8.26 4.56
N VAL A 94 -16.08 7.74 5.60
CA VAL A 94 -15.41 6.44 5.63
C VAL A 94 -16.20 5.47 6.51
N CYS A 95 -16.51 4.30 5.97
CA CYS A 95 -17.21 3.22 6.67
C CYS A 95 -16.24 2.07 6.99
N LEU A 96 -15.83 1.98 8.26
CA LEU A 96 -15.02 0.90 8.82
C LEU A 96 -15.57 0.50 10.19
N SER A 97 -15.58 -0.79 10.48
CA SER A 97 -16.04 -1.31 11.76
C SER A 97 -15.23 -0.78 12.94
N ILE A 98 -13.90 -0.72 12.80
CA ILE A 98 -13.00 -0.18 13.81
C ILE A 98 -13.18 1.32 14.08
N LEU A 99 -13.78 2.08 13.14
CA LEU A 99 -14.13 3.48 13.34
C LEU A 99 -15.55 3.65 13.94
N GLY A 100 -16.29 2.55 14.15
CA GLY A 100 -17.68 2.59 14.59
C GLY A 100 -18.65 3.14 13.53
N THR A 101 -18.25 3.17 12.27
CA THR A 101 -19.04 3.69 11.14
C THR A 101 -19.60 2.58 10.23
N TRP A 102 -19.33 1.33 10.58
CA TRP A 102 -19.81 0.12 9.92
C TRP A 102 -20.06 -1.00 10.93
N SER A 103 -20.90 -1.99 10.58
CA SER A 103 -21.12 -3.18 11.42
C SER A 103 -19.87 -4.08 11.43
N GLY A 104 -19.57 -4.67 12.58
CA GLY A 104 -18.43 -5.58 12.76
C GLY A 104 -17.69 -5.32 14.07
N PRO A 105 -16.45 -5.88 14.21
CA PRO A 105 -15.63 -5.66 15.40
C PRO A 105 -15.32 -4.16 15.57
N GLY A 106 -15.66 -3.64 16.75
CA GLY A 106 -15.46 -2.23 17.08
C GLY A 106 -13.99 -1.91 17.43
N TRP A 107 -13.76 -0.63 17.74
CA TRP A 107 -12.48 -0.11 18.20
C TRP A 107 -12.05 -0.73 19.53
N THR A 108 -10.78 -1.05 19.65
CA THR A 108 -10.14 -1.42 20.91
C THR A 108 -8.92 -0.53 21.16
N THR A 109 -8.57 -0.32 22.41
CA THR A 109 -7.43 0.55 22.81
C THR A 109 -6.06 0.04 22.36
N THR A 110 -5.97 -1.20 21.91
CA THR A 110 -4.76 -1.80 21.33
C THR A 110 -4.53 -1.37 19.89
N MET A 111 -5.59 -1.01 19.15
CA MET A 111 -5.52 -0.51 17.78
C MET A 111 -4.86 0.87 17.75
N ASN A 112 -4.21 1.21 16.65
CA ASN A 112 -3.42 2.42 16.47
C ASN A 112 -3.60 3.01 15.06
N LEU A 113 -2.90 4.11 14.76
CA LEU A 113 -2.93 4.74 13.45
C LEU A 113 -2.60 3.76 12.30
N ILE A 114 -1.56 2.93 12.47
CA ILE A 114 -1.15 1.97 11.44
C ILE A 114 -2.26 0.94 11.18
N THR A 115 -2.94 0.46 12.23
CA THR A 115 -4.09 -0.44 12.09
C THR A 115 -5.17 0.16 11.19
N ILE A 116 -5.49 1.44 11.40
CA ILE A 116 -6.49 2.15 10.57
C ILE A 116 -6.03 2.23 9.12
N LEU A 117 -4.77 2.59 8.87
CA LEU A 117 -4.24 2.76 7.51
C LEU A 117 -4.17 1.44 6.73
N ILE A 118 -3.80 0.35 7.41
CA ILE A 118 -3.83 -1.00 6.82
C ILE A 118 -5.27 -1.43 6.50
N ASP A 119 -6.22 -1.17 7.39
CA ASP A 119 -7.64 -1.47 7.13
C ASP A 119 -8.19 -0.64 5.96
N LEU A 120 -7.83 0.64 5.85
CA LEU A 120 -8.19 1.48 4.70
C LEU A 120 -7.61 0.94 3.40
N GLN A 121 -6.35 0.48 3.42
CA GLN A 121 -5.72 -0.13 2.25
C GLN A 121 -6.39 -1.46 1.88
N SER A 122 -6.82 -2.25 2.86
CA SER A 122 -7.50 -3.54 2.64
C SER A 122 -8.85 -3.41 1.93
N LEU A 123 -9.52 -2.24 2.02
CA LEU A 123 -10.73 -1.96 1.24
C LEU A 123 -10.46 -1.93 -0.27
N MET A 124 -9.23 -1.61 -0.67
CA MET A 124 -8.81 -1.46 -2.07
C MET A 124 -8.40 -2.81 -2.68
N ASN A 125 -9.32 -3.76 -2.69
CA ASN A 125 -9.12 -5.12 -3.22
C ASN A 125 -9.43 -5.22 -4.73
N ASP A 126 -9.17 -6.38 -5.33
CA ASP A 126 -9.40 -6.64 -6.76
C ASP A 126 -10.89 -6.59 -7.16
N ASN A 127 -11.81 -6.81 -6.22
CA ASN A 127 -13.24 -6.82 -6.50
C ASN A 127 -14.02 -5.92 -5.52
N PRO A 128 -13.87 -4.59 -5.64
CA PRO A 128 -14.32 -3.64 -4.62
C PRO A 128 -15.81 -3.68 -4.31
N ILE A 129 -16.66 -4.10 -5.26
CA ILE A 129 -18.11 -4.15 -5.03
C ILE A 129 -18.51 -5.16 -3.95
N GLN A 130 -17.64 -6.16 -3.67
CA GLN A 130 -17.90 -7.13 -2.59
C GLN A 130 -17.88 -6.52 -1.19
N ASN A 131 -17.36 -5.30 -1.05
CA ASN A 131 -17.44 -4.56 0.21
C ASN A 131 -18.86 -4.05 0.51
N GLU A 132 -19.80 -4.14 -0.46
CA GLU A 132 -21.21 -3.75 -0.26
C GLU A 132 -22.03 -4.95 0.23
N PRO A 133 -22.82 -4.80 1.31
CA PRO A 133 -23.74 -5.82 1.78
C PRO A 133 -24.71 -6.29 0.67
N GLY A 134 -24.80 -7.61 0.52
CA GLY A 134 -25.62 -8.23 -0.53
C GLY A 134 -24.92 -8.40 -1.87
N TYR A 135 -23.68 -7.92 -1.99
CA TYR A 135 -22.85 -8.07 -3.20
C TYR A 135 -21.63 -8.98 -2.99
N GLU A 136 -21.48 -9.63 -1.87
CA GLU A 136 -20.30 -10.43 -1.47
C GLU A 136 -19.99 -11.57 -2.45
N LYS A 137 -21.01 -12.09 -3.17
CA LYS A 137 -20.88 -13.17 -4.15
C LYS A 137 -20.67 -12.69 -5.59
N ARG A 138 -20.76 -11.38 -5.84
CA ARG A 138 -20.56 -10.81 -7.18
C ARG A 138 -19.07 -10.75 -7.48
N TYR A 139 -18.67 -11.39 -8.55
CA TYR A 139 -17.28 -11.40 -9.00
C TYR A 139 -17.16 -10.83 -10.41
N TRP A 140 -16.30 -9.87 -10.62
CA TRP A 140 -16.23 -9.08 -11.85
C TRP A 140 -16.04 -9.90 -13.13
N LYS A 141 -15.42 -11.10 -13.07
CA LYS A 141 -15.28 -11.99 -14.25
C LYS A 141 -16.59 -12.67 -14.67
N LYS A 142 -17.64 -12.59 -13.83
CA LYS A 142 -18.91 -13.33 -14.04
C LYS A 142 -20.14 -12.46 -13.85
N ASP A 143 -19.99 -11.21 -13.47
CA ASP A 143 -21.09 -10.31 -13.10
C ASP A 143 -20.87 -8.93 -13.71
N GLU A 144 -21.81 -8.48 -14.55
CA GLU A 144 -21.70 -7.20 -15.29
C GLU A 144 -21.68 -5.97 -14.37
N ILE A 145 -22.38 -6.01 -13.24
CA ILE A 145 -22.37 -4.90 -12.28
C ILE A 145 -20.99 -4.79 -11.62
N ALA A 146 -20.41 -5.92 -11.24
CA ALA A 146 -19.07 -5.95 -10.68
C ALA A 146 -18.01 -5.57 -11.73
N ALA A 147 -18.15 -6.04 -12.97
CA ALA A 147 -17.26 -5.70 -14.07
C ALA A 147 -17.30 -4.22 -14.41
N SER A 148 -18.49 -3.64 -14.59
CA SER A 148 -18.65 -2.21 -14.89
C SER A 148 -18.13 -1.33 -13.75
N TYR A 149 -18.37 -1.73 -12.49
CA TYR A 149 -17.83 -1.01 -11.33
C TYR A 149 -16.31 -1.02 -11.32
N ARG A 150 -15.69 -2.19 -11.50
CA ARG A 150 -14.24 -2.35 -11.58
C ARG A 150 -13.62 -1.53 -12.71
N THR A 151 -14.22 -1.56 -13.91
CA THR A 151 -13.76 -0.77 -15.07
C THR A 151 -13.80 0.72 -14.79
N LEU A 152 -14.91 1.23 -14.23
CA LEU A 152 -15.05 2.64 -13.88
C LEU A 152 -14.07 3.05 -12.78
N VAL A 153 -13.87 2.23 -11.74
CA VAL A 153 -12.86 2.50 -10.70
C VAL A 153 -11.45 2.54 -11.31
N SER A 154 -11.09 1.59 -12.19
CA SER A 154 -9.78 1.58 -12.86
C SER A 154 -9.56 2.81 -13.75
N TYR A 155 -10.60 3.26 -14.46
CA TYR A 155 -10.54 4.47 -15.27
C TYR A 155 -10.34 5.72 -14.41
N TYR A 156 -11.20 5.91 -13.41
CA TYR A 156 -11.11 7.06 -12.51
C TYR A 156 -9.91 7.01 -11.58
N ASN A 157 -9.34 5.83 -11.33
CA ASN A 157 -8.08 5.70 -10.61
C ASN A 157 -6.94 6.47 -11.32
N LEU A 158 -6.83 6.34 -12.64
CA LEU A 158 -5.87 7.13 -13.40
C LEU A 158 -6.26 8.62 -13.44
N CYS A 159 -7.48 8.93 -13.90
CA CYS A 159 -7.90 10.30 -14.16
C CYS A 159 -7.97 11.16 -12.89
N VAL A 160 -8.47 10.58 -11.80
CA VAL A 160 -8.73 11.30 -10.54
C VAL A 160 -7.69 11.00 -9.49
N ALA A 161 -7.52 9.72 -9.11
CA ALA A 161 -6.63 9.39 -8.00
C ALA A 161 -5.14 9.56 -8.34
N GLN A 162 -4.77 9.66 -9.62
CA GLN A 162 -3.39 10.00 -10.03
C GLN A 162 -3.33 11.42 -10.58
N PHE A 163 -3.85 11.69 -11.78
CA PHE A 163 -3.68 12.99 -12.44
C PHE A 163 -4.30 14.15 -11.65
N GLN A 164 -5.59 14.08 -11.32
CA GLN A 164 -6.24 15.18 -10.58
C GLN A 164 -5.59 15.41 -9.22
N MET A 165 -5.19 14.35 -8.50
CA MET A 165 -4.55 14.51 -7.18
C MET A 165 -3.16 15.12 -7.26
N MET A 166 -2.38 14.87 -8.33
CA MET A 166 -1.10 15.54 -8.54
C MET A 166 -1.26 17.01 -8.96
N ASP A 167 -2.26 17.32 -9.82
CA ASP A 167 -2.46 18.64 -10.38
C ASP A 167 -3.21 19.58 -9.42
N MET A 168 -4.18 19.04 -8.70
CA MET A 168 -5.03 19.74 -7.74
C MET A 168 -5.03 19.02 -6.39
N THR A 169 -3.85 18.92 -5.79
CA THR A 169 -3.70 18.30 -4.48
C THR A 169 -4.61 18.98 -3.45
N PRO A 170 -5.43 18.21 -2.71
CA PRO A 170 -6.30 18.81 -1.68
C PRO A 170 -5.50 19.57 -0.63
N PRO A 171 -6.06 20.66 -0.06
CA PRO A 171 -5.37 21.48 0.94
C PRO A 171 -4.87 20.67 2.13
N GLY A 172 -3.59 20.89 2.50
CA GLY A 172 -2.91 20.20 3.60
C GLY A 172 -2.28 18.85 3.21
N PHE A 173 -2.34 18.45 1.92
CA PHE A 173 -1.68 17.24 1.41
C PHE A 173 -0.51 17.54 0.46
N GLU A 174 -0.11 18.80 0.33
CA GLU A 174 0.94 19.26 -0.58
C GLU A 174 2.31 18.62 -0.27
N CYS A 175 2.51 18.24 0.99
CA CYS A 175 3.72 17.54 1.43
C CYS A 175 3.95 16.19 0.73
N PHE A 176 2.91 15.58 0.14
CA PHE A 176 3.03 14.32 -0.59
C PHE A 176 3.34 14.50 -2.08
N LYS A 177 3.41 15.72 -2.60
CA LYS A 177 3.54 15.98 -4.05
C LYS A 177 4.77 15.29 -4.66
N GLU A 178 5.92 15.41 -4.03
CA GLU A 178 7.14 14.76 -4.52
C GLU A 178 7.03 13.23 -4.51
N VAL A 179 6.44 12.66 -3.46
CA VAL A 179 6.22 11.22 -3.38
C VAL A 179 5.29 10.74 -4.49
N MET A 180 4.19 11.47 -4.77
CA MET A 180 3.27 11.14 -5.86
C MET A 180 3.98 11.15 -7.22
N GLU A 181 4.75 12.20 -7.51
CA GLU A 181 5.47 12.35 -8.77
C GLU A 181 6.52 11.24 -8.97
N ARG A 182 7.29 10.92 -7.92
CA ARG A 182 8.27 9.81 -7.97
C ARG A 182 7.61 8.44 -8.12
N ARG A 183 6.49 8.22 -7.43
CA ARG A 183 5.69 6.99 -7.56
C ARG A 183 5.09 6.87 -8.96
N PHE A 184 4.56 7.95 -9.51
CA PHE A 184 4.05 7.98 -10.88
C PHE A 184 5.17 7.61 -11.86
N LEU A 185 6.35 8.21 -11.75
CA LEU A 185 7.49 7.94 -12.63
C LEU A 185 7.95 6.46 -12.59
N LYS A 186 7.88 5.81 -11.43
CA LYS A 186 8.31 4.41 -11.24
C LYS A 186 7.27 3.37 -11.72
N ASN A 187 6.05 3.77 -12.10
CA ASN A 187 4.93 2.85 -12.28
C ASN A 187 4.66 2.45 -13.75
N GLU A 188 5.71 2.31 -14.56
CA GLU A 188 5.59 2.01 -16.00
C GLU A 188 4.83 0.71 -16.29
N ILE A 189 5.01 -0.33 -15.45
CA ILE A 189 4.32 -1.62 -15.61
C ILE A 189 2.81 -1.45 -15.47
N PHE A 190 2.37 -0.61 -14.52
CA PHE A 190 0.94 -0.28 -14.38
C PHE A 190 0.40 0.41 -15.63
N TYR A 191 1.10 1.41 -16.19
CA TYR A 191 0.60 2.13 -17.38
C TYR A 191 0.49 1.23 -18.59
N LYS A 192 1.41 0.27 -18.75
CA LYS A 192 1.28 -0.76 -19.78
C LYS A 192 0.01 -1.59 -19.58
N ARG A 193 -0.21 -2.14 -18.37
CA ARG A 193 -1.41 -2.93 -18.05
C ARG A 193 -2.70 -2.11 -18.21
N TRP A 194 -2.66 -0.85 -17.81
CA TRP A 194 -3.80 0.05 -17.95
C TRP A 194 -4.15 0.27 -19.43
N ARG A 195 -3.16 0.50 -20.29
CA ARG A 195 -3.35 0.61 -21.73
C ARG A 195 -3.92 -0.68 -22.32
N ASP A 196 -3.31 -1.81 -22.01
CA ASP A 196 -3.77 -3.13 -22.50
C ASP A 196 -5.25 -3.38 -22.14
N PHE A 197 -5.70 -2.90 -20.99
CA PHE A 197 -7.08 -3.05 -20.53
C PHE A 197 -8.02 -1.97 -21.08
N MET A 198 -7.63 -0.70 -21.13
CA MET A 198 -8.52 0.43 -21.45
C MET A 198 -8.56 0.80 -22.94
N MET A 199 -7.46 0.60 -23.71
CA MET A 199 -7.44 0.97 -25.13
C MET A 199 -8.52 0.28 -25.98
N PRO A 200 -8.85 -1.02 -25.77
CA PRO A 200 -9.96 -1.66 -26.47
C PRO A 200 -11.35 -1.09 -26.15
N LEU A 201 -11.46 -0.28 -25.09
CA LEU A 201 -12.71 0.32 -24.61
C LEU A 201 -12.90 1.77 -25.07
N GLU A 202 -11.99 2.32 -25.90
CA GLU A 202 -12.07 3.69 -26.41
C GLU A 202 -13.44 4.02 -27.00
N GLY A 203 -14.01 5.14 -26.60
CA GLY A 203 -15.31 5.62 -27.06
C GLY A 203 -16.53 4.88 -26.49
N GLN A 204 -16.34 3.79 -25.75
CA GLN A 204 -17.44 3.04 -25.15
C GLN A 204 -18.00 3.78 -23.92
N HIS A 205 -19.32 3.72 -23.75
CA HIS A 205 -20.02 4.29 -22.61
C HIS A 205 -20.21 3.23 -21.52
N PHE A 206 -19.62 3.47 -20.36
CA PHE A 206 -19.80 2.63 -19.17
C PHE A 206 -20.67 3.33 -18.14
N THR A 207 -21.60 2.58 -17.55
CA THR A 207 -22.43 3.03 -16.44
C THR A 207 -22.48 1.97 -15.36
N ASN A 208 -22.54 2.42 -14.11
CA ASN A 208 -22.82 1.55 -12.97
C ASN A 208 -23.90 2.19 -12.10
N ARG A 209 -25.11 1.64 -12.15
CA ARG A 209 -26.29 2.17 -11.45
C ARG A 209 -26.12 2.11 -9.93
N TYR A 210 -25.47 1.07 -9.41
CA TYR A 210 -25.22 0.93 -7.98
C TYR A 210 -24.44 2.13 -7.42
N ALA A 211 -23.34 2.49 -8.06
CA ALA A 211 -22.46 3.57 -7.58
C ALA A 211 -22.90 4.96 -8.09
N GLY A 212 -23.90 5.05 -8.96
CA GLY A 212 -24.27 6.30 -9.64
C GLY A 212 -23.09 6.88 -10.41
N MET A 213 -22.37 6.01 -11.15
CA MET A 213 -21.18 6.35 -11.94
C MET A 213 -21.44 6.12 -13.41
N GLY A 214 -20.81 6.94 -14.25
CA GLY A 214 -20.84 6.74 -15.69
C GLY A 214 -19.87 7.66 -16.41
N THR A 215 -19.31 7.19 -17.51
CA THR A 215 -18.45 7.98 -18.40
C THR A 215 -18.31 7.30 -19.76
N ILE A 216 -17.87 8.08 -20.73
CA ILE A 216 -17.27 7.56 -21.97
C ILE A 216 -15.78 7.37 -21.69
N ILE A 217 -15.23 6.24 -22.10
CA ILE A 217 -13.80 5.95 -21.95
C ILE A 217 -13.01 6.73 -23.01
N HIS A 218 -12.10 7.58 -22.57
CA HIS A 218 -11.17 8.35 -23.42
C HIS A 218 -9.74 7.85 -23.21
N SER A 219 -9.50 6.58 -23.52
CA SER A 219 -8.22 5.91 -23.26
C SER A 219 -7.06 6.46 -24.10
N ASN A 220 -7.33 6.88 -25.34
CA ASN A 220 -6.32 7.52 -26.20
C ASN A 220 -5.80 8.83 -25.59
N HIS A 221 -6.74 9.68 -25.10
CA HIS A 221 -6.37 10.93 -24.44
C HIS A 221 -5.50 10.67 -23.22
N TRP A 222 -5.93 9.77 -22.33
CA TRP A 222 -5.17 9.48 -21.11
C TRP A 222 -3.85 8.77 -21.37
N SER A 223 -3.77 7.96 -22.44
CA SER A 223 -2.50 7.36 -22.87
C SER A 223 -1.47 8.42 -23.26
N SER A 224 -1.87 9.45 -24.03
CA SER A 224 -1.01 10.59 -24.34
C SER A 224 -0.61 11.37 -23.09
N MET A 225 -1.56 11.65 -22.20
CA MET A 225 -1.29 12.33 -20.94
C MET A 225 -0.27 11.60 -20.04
N ILE A 226 -0.29 10.26 -20.06
CA ILE A 226 0.71 9.45 -19.34
C ILE A 226 2.10 9.72 -19.93
N ASP A 227 2.26 9.65 -21.27
CA ASP A 227 3.55 9.84 -21.92
C ASP A 227 4.11 11.24 -21.67
N ASP A 228 3.27 12.27 -21.85
CA ASP A 228 3.63 13.66 -21.57
C ASP A 228 4.06 13.86 -20.11
N ARG A 229 3.35 13.26 -19.17
CA ARG A 229 3.67 13.37 -17.74
C ARG A 229 4.97 12.63 -17.39
N LEU A 230 5.19 11.45 -17.94
CA LEU A 230 6.43 10.70 -17.75
C LEU A 230 7.63 11.48 -18.28
N GLU A 231 7.51 12.11 -19.46
CA GLU A 231 8.56 12.95 -20.02
C GLU A 231 8.88 14.15 -19.12
N GLN A 232 7.85 14.88 -18.66
CA GLN A 232 8.00 16.00 -17.73
C GLN A 232 8.68 15.58 -16.42
N LEU A 233 8.29 14.45 -15.85
CA LEU A 233 8.83 13.96 -14.59
C LEU A 233 10.26 13.41 -14.73
N ARG A 234 10.59 12.77 -15.87
CA ARG A 234 11.98 12.36 -16.16
C ARG A 234 12.91 13.59 -16.29
N PHE A 235 12.43 14.69 -16.86
CA PHE A 235 13.17 15.94 -16.89
C PHE A 235 13.34 16.54 -15.50
N LYS A 236 12.29 16.53 -14.68
CA LYS A 236 12.31 17.05 -13.30
C LYS A 236 13.15 16.20 -12.35
N TYR A 237 13.12 14.88 -12.52
CA TYR A 237 13.84 13.90 -11.71
C TYR A 237 14.74 13.05 -12.61
N PRO A 238 15.84 13.60 -13.13
CA PRO A 238 16.77 12.82 -13.94
C PRO A 238 17.24 11.62 -13.10
N LEU A 239 17.28 10.45 -13.73
CA LEU A 239 17.88 9.26 -13.11
C LEU A 239 19.31 9.64 -12.72
N CYS A 240 19.60 9.77 -11.45
CA CYS A 240 20.96 9.60 -10.97
C CYS A 240 21.32 8.18 -11.37
N GLU A 241 22.22 8.03 -12.32
CA GLU A 241 22.89 6.76 -12.54
C GLU A 241 23.44 6.34 -11.17
N ASP A 242 22.81 5.34 -10.56
CA ASP A 242 23.40 4.65 -9.42
C ASP A 242 24.76 4.16 -9.91
N LYS A 243 25.80 4.90 -9.53
CA LYS A 243 27.16 4.42 -9.69
C LYS A 243 27.30 3.20 -8.77
N GLN A 244 26.91 2.04 -9.28
CA GLN A 244 27.49 0.78 -8.85
C GLN A 244 28.95 0.81 -9.28
N GLN A 245 29.78 1.45 -8.48
CA GLN A 245 31.20 1.18 -8.46
C GLN A 245 31.44 -0.05 -7.59
N ASP A 246 31.25 -1.22 -8.18
CA ASP A 246 31.98 -2.41 -7.79
C ASP A 246 33.45 -2.18 -8.06
N THR A 247 34.15 -1.58 -7.13
CA THR A 247 35.60 -1.68 -7.06
C THR A 247 35.93 -2.96 -6.29
N LEU A 248 36.03 -4.04 -7.05
CA LEU A 248 36.86 -5.18 -6.69
C LEU A 248 38.32 -4.72 -6.71
N GLU A 249 38.89 -4.36 -5.57
CA GLU A 249 40.31 -4.38 -5.36
C GLU A 249 40.69 -5.60 -4.51
N LEU A 250 41.26 -6.56 -5.20
CA LEU A 250 42.07 -7.61 -4.64
C LEU A 250 43.34 -7.00 -4.09
N GLY A 251 43.59 -7.13 -2.81
CA GLY A 251 44.85 -6.78 -2.16
C GLY A 251 45.01 -7.56 -0.86
N GLY A 252 45.76 -8.64 -0.93
CA GLY A 252 46.00 -9.49 0.22
C GLY A 252 47.04 -8.93 1.18
N ALA A 253 46.97 -9.37 2.41
CA ALA A 253 48.11 -9.75 3.26
C ALA A 253 47.59 -10.52 4.48
N LYS A 254 48.27 -11.61 4.74
CA LYS A 254 48.13 -12.47 5.92
C LYS A 254 48.70 -11.76 7.14
N GLU A 255 48.17 -12.05 8.32
CA GLU A 255 49.00 -12.44 9.46
C GLU A 255 48.12 -13.05 10.58
N ASP A 256 48.60 -14.19 11.03
CA ASP A 256 48.14 -15.01 12.14
C ASP A 256 48.30 -14.29 13.48
N VAL A 257 47.46 -14.60 14.46
CA VAL A 257 47.79 -14.97 15.84
C VAL A 257 46.55 -15.48 16.59
N ASN A 258 46.65 -16.68 17.13
CA ASN A 258 45.82 -17.37 18.11
C ASN A 258 46.65 -17.53 19.41
N PRO A 259 46.14 -18.06 20.52
CA PRO A 259 44.92 -17.93 21.32
C PRO A 259 45.21 -17.61 22.82
N GLU A 260 44.19 -17.54 23.66
CA GLU A 260 44.07 -18.09 25.03
C GLU A 260 42.84 -17.49 25.74
N LYS A 261 41.95 -18.34 26.12
CA LYS A 261 41.44 -18.85 27.41
C LYS A 261 41.36 -17.84 28.56
N ASP A 262 40.17 -17.66 29.13
CA ASP A 262 39.74 -18.21 30.44
C ASP A 262 38.30 -17.80 30.81
N THR A 263 37.52 -18.80 31.13
CA THR A 263 36.53 -19.11 32.16
C THR A 263 36.03 -18.00 33.10
N GLU A 264 34.70 -17.90 33.25
CA GLU A 264 33.93 -18.16 34.48
C GLU A 264 32.43 -17.84 34.29
N GLU A 265 31.58 -18.85 34.51
CA GLU A 265 30.17 -18.71 34.88
C GLU A 265 30.03 -18.37 36.38
N PRO A 266 28.91 -17.78 36.84
CA PRO A 266 27.79 -18.64 37.25
C PRO A 266 26.34 -18.09 37.16
N ASP A 267 25.47 -19.05 36.99
CA ASP A 267 24.15 -19.30 37.60
C ASP A 267 22.94 -18.33 37.47
N THR A 268 21.98 -18.88 36.68
CA THR A 268 20.54 -19.10 36.95
C THR A 268 19.60 -17.96 37.32
N LYS A 269 18.62 -17.71 36.40
CA LYS A 269 17.18 -17.93 36.67
C LYS A 269 16.35 -17.85 35.40
N THR A 270 15.59 -18.90 35.19
CA THR A 270 14.56 -19.17 34.20
C THR A 270 13.57 -18.04 33.96
N VAL A 271 13.51 -17.54 32.71
CA VAL A 271 12.36 -16.88 32.14
C VAL A 271 12.08 -17.57 30.82
N SER A 272 10.86 -18.05 30.64
CA SER A 272 10.35 -18.79 29.50
C SER A 272 10.61 -18.06 28.18
N GLU A 273 11.48 -18.63 27.35
CA GLU A 273 11.79 -18.16 26.00
C GLU A 273 10.61 -18.35 25.05
N VAL A 274 10.02 -17.26 24.61
CA VAL A 274 9.28 -17.22 23.35
C VAL A 274 10.28 -17.35 22.22
N LYS A 275 10.38 -18.52 21.58
CA LYS A 275 11.26 -18.77 20.44
C LYS A 275 10.89 -17.84 19.29
N PRO A 276 11.83 -17.03 18.75
CA PRO A 276 11.57 -16.26 17.55
C PRO A 276 11.33 -17.24 16.39
N ASN A 277 10.22 -17.02 15.66
CA ASN A 277 9.85 -17.81 14.48
C ASN A 277 10.81 -17.43 13.33
N THR A 278 12.01 -17.99 13.31
CA THR A 278 12.99 -17.73 12.26
C THR A 278 12.56 -18.40 10.98
N ARG A 279 12.15 -17.58 10.02
CA ARG A 279 11.77 -18.00 8.66
C ARG A 279 13.00 -18.66 8.00
N LYS A 280 12.87 -19.95 7.64
CA LYS A 280 13.97 -20.73 7.06
C LYS A 280 14.08 -20.61 5.53
N SER A 281 12.98 -20.19 4.87
CA SER A 281 12.94 -19.99 3.41
C SER A 281 13.62 -18.68 2.99
N PRO A 282 13.93 -18.48 1.68
CA PRO A 282 14.44 -17.20 1.17
C PRO A 282 13.58 -16.00 1.61
N LYS A 283 14.21 -14.85 1.88
CA LYS A 283 13.52 -13.61 2.31
C LYS A 283 12.58 -13.08 1.25
N GLU A 284 12.96 -13.19 0.00
CA GLU A 284 12.21 -12.71 -1.13
C GLU A 284 10.93 -13.52 -1.35
N GLN A 285 9.93 -12.87 -1.89
CA GLN A 285 8.65 -13.51 -2.16
C GLN A 285 8.75 -14.44 -3.36
N ALA A 286 8.24 -15.66 -3.25
CA ALA A 286 8.27 -16.67 -4.33
C ALA A 286 7.56 -16.20 -5.61
N LYS A 287 6.62 -15.25 -5.51
CA LYS A 287 5.90 -14.68 -6.67
C LYS A 287 6.80 -13.93 -7.65
N LEU A 288 7.97 -13.46 -7.20
CA LEU A 288 8.94 -12.74 -8.03
C LEU A 288 9.74 -13.66 -8.96
N TYR A 289 9.61 -14.98 -8.81
CA TYR A 289 10.41 -15.95 -9.54
C TYR A 289 9.52 -16.93 -10.31
N GLU A 290 10.04 -17.48 -11.40
CA GLU A 290 9.34 -18.50 -12.19
C GLU A 290 9.18 -19.81 -11.39
N ILE A 291 8.15 -20.58 -11.76
CA ILE A 291 7.94 -21.92 -11.17
C ILE A 291 9.14 -22.81 -11.56
N GLY A 292 9.73 -23.46 -10.54
CA GLY A 292 10.93 -24.26 -10.72
C GLY A 292 12.23 -23.52 -10.39
N PHE A 293 12.22 -22.19 -10.22
CA PHE A 293 13.39 -21.44 -9.80
C PHE A 293 13.86 -21.89 -8.40
N THR A 294 15.17 -22.02 -8.21
CA THR A 294 15.76 -22.49 -6.95
C THR A 294 16.67 -21.43 -6.34
N LYS A 295 16.62 -21.28 -5.01
CA LYS A 295 17.44 -20.35 -4.23
C LYS A 295 17.75 -20.92 -2.86
N ALA A 296 18.93 -20.59 -2.32
CA ALA A 296 19.26 -20.91 -0.94
C ALA A 296 18.40 -20.08 0.03
N GLY A 297 17.82 -20.73 1.03
CA GLY A 297 17.07 -20.08 2.11
C GLY A 297 17.99 -19.55 3.21
N GLU A 298 17.42 -18.89 4.21
CA GLU A 298 18.14 -18.39 5.40
C GLU A 298 18.77 -19.55 6.22
N ASP A 299 18.30 -20.77 5.99
CA ASP A 299 18.87 -21.99 6.60
C ASP A 299 19.99 -22.63 5.77
N GLY A 300 20.49 -21.95 4.72
CA GLY A 300 21.50 -22.44 3.80
C GLY A 300 21.07 -23.60 2.91
N LYS A 301 19.80 -24.03 2.97
CA LYS A 301 19.27 -25.14 2.18
C LYS A 301 18.57 -24.65 0.92
N LEU A 302 18.55 -25.50 -0.11
CA LEU A 302 17.91 -25.17 -1.38
C LEU A 302 16.38 -25.19 -1.25
N TRP A 303 15.72 -24.16 -1.80
CA TRP A 303 14.28 -24.03 -1.90
C TRP A 303 13.89 -23.83 -3.37
N VAL A 304 12.71 -24.32 -3.76
CA VAL A 304 12.20 -24.21 -5.13
C VAL A 304 10.85 -23.53 -5.12
N VAL A 305 10.58 -22.70 -6.13
CA VAL A 305 9.27 -22.07 -6.31
C VAL A 305 8.27 -23.06 -6.87
N LYS A 306 7.18 -23.32 -6.16
CA LYS A 306 6.07 -24.17 -6.59
C LYS A 306 4.82 -23.34 -6.82
N GLY A 307 4.18 -23.56 -7.98
CA GLY A 307 2.87 -22.98 -8.31
C GLY A 307 1.71 -23.84 -7.81
N TYR A 308 0.61 -23.20 -7.44
CA TYR A 308 -0.63 -23.85 -7.01
C TYR A 308 -1.78 -23.47 -7.95
N LYS A 309 -2.86 -24.28 -7.97
CA LYS A 309 -4.04 -24.06 -8.83
C LYS A 309 -4.72 -22.70 -8.62
N SER A 310 -4.49 -22.05 -7.48
CA SER A 310 -4.95 -20.71 -7.16
C SER A 310 -4.10 -19.58 -7.79
N GLY A 311 -3.08 -19.90 -8.59
CA GLY A 311 -2.11 -18.92 -9.10
C GLY A 311 -1.02 -18.52 -8.10
N MET A 312 -1.14 -18.95 -6.84
CA MET A 312 -0.17 -18.63 -5.78
C MET A 312 1.16 -19.36 -6.01
N ARG A 313 2.28 -18.67 -5.77
CA ARG A 313 3.63 -19.24 -5.77
C ARG A 313 4.20 -19.24 -4.36
N ARG A 314 4.85 -20.34 -3.95
CA ARG A 314 5.50 -20.46 -2.63
C ARG A 314 6.85 -21.14 -2.73
N TRP A 315 7.75 -20.76 -1.83
CA TRP A 315 8.98 -21.50 -1.61
C TRP A 315 8.66 -22.83 -0.90
N VAL A 316 9.11 -23.93 -1.48
CA VAL A 316 8.98 -25.28 -0.88
C VAL A 316 10.34 -25.97 -0.95
N ARG A 317 10.58 -26.89 -0.03
CA ARG A 317 11.78 -27.74 -0.13
C ARG A 317 11.60 -28.74 -1.26
N PRO A 318 12.62 -28.97 -2.11
CA PRO A 318 12.62 -30.08 -3.04
C PRO A 318 12.38 -31.38 -2.26
N LYS A 319 11.52 -32.25 -2.75
CA LYS A 319 11.44 -33.61 -2.21
C LYS A 319 12.69 -34.33 -2.68
N SER A 320 13.49 -34.86 -1.74
CA SER A 320 14.59 -35.79 -1.99
C SER A 320 14.08 -37.05 -2.68
#